data_b39418d461b64dcef9d851339e1a22ac
#
_entry.id   b39418d461b64dcef9d851339e1a22ac
#
_cell.length_a   1.000
_cell.length_b   1.000
_cell.length_c   1.000
_cell.angle_alpha   90.00
_cell.angle_beta   90.00
_cell.angle_gamma   90.00
#
_symmetry.space_group_name_H-M   'P 1'
#
loop_
_entity.id
_entity.type
_entity.pdbx_description
1 polymer ?
#
loop_
_entity_poly.entity_id
_entity_poly.type
_entity_poly.pdbx_seq_one_letter_code
_entity_poly.pdbx_strand_id
1 'polypeptide(L)'
;MNQDATLAYKSAICYSGFRDGQSPDTGLFPSKEQIASDLALLEGRWKALRLYACDLHSQRVLEVIDEQNLDFRVMLGAYIGAEQSNPECPWGAEYPSQVLKANKRRNQEEIARAAEWANRYPAIVDVVSAGNEATVDWTDHLVSVESVIDYVDFLKKHIEQPVTFCENYVPWLGKLDALVPHVDLIAIHTYPVWEYKTAQEALAYTQANYEAVSERHPDKQIIIT
;
A
#
# COMPACT_ATOMS: atom_id res chain seq x y z
N MET A 1 -20.09 -16.80 1.97
CA MET A 1 -19.42 -17.24 0.73
C MET A 1 -19.18 -15.97 -0.06
N ASN A 2 -18.04 -15.31 0.20
CA ASN A 2 -17.63 -14.18 -0.65
C ASN A 2 -17.25 -14.78 -1.99
N GLN A 3 -17.95 -14.35 -3.03
CA GLN A 3 -17.50 -14.57 -4.40
C GLN A 3 -16.13 -13.91 -4.53
N ASP A 4 -15.18 -14.58 -5.17
CA ASP A 4 -13.86 -14.05 -5.47
C ASP A 4 -13.97 -12.63 -5.99
N ALA A 5 -13.60 -11.67 -5.12
CA ALA A 5 -13.65 -10.24 -5.45
C ALA A 5 -12.44 -9.93 -6.35
N THR A 6 -12.55 -10.31 -7.62
CA THR A 6 -11.54 -9.99 -8.62
C THR A 6 -11.64 -8.51 -8.94
N LEU A 7 -10.56 -7.76 -8.68
CA LEU A 7 -10.47 -6.36 -9.08
C LEU A 7 -10.48 -6.28 -10.61
N ALA A 8 -11.36 -5.45 -11.16
CA ALA A 8 -11.35 -5.16 -12.59
C ALA A 8 -10.08 -4.38 -12.96
N TYR A 9 -9.52 -4.66 -14.15
CA TYR A 9 -8.41 -3.89 -14.69
C TYR A 9 -8.73 -2.39 -14.74
N LYS A 10 -7.83 -1.58 -14.22
CA LYS A 10 -7.90 -0.12 -14.28
C LYS A 10 -6.51 0.45 -14.55
N SER A 11 -6.44 1.55 -15.31
CA SER A 11 -5.23 2.34 -15.35
C SER A 11 -5.07 3.06 -14.00
N ALA A 12 -4.01 2.74 -13.28
CA ALA A 12 -3.74 3.25 -11.94
C ALA A 12 -2.40 3.99 -11.87
N ILE A 13 -2.28 4.93 -10.95
CA ILE A 13 -1.04 5.64 -10.66
C ILE A 13 -0.83 5.75 -9.14
N CYS A 14 0.41 5.59 -8.72
CA CYS A 14 0.82 5.94 -7.35
C CYS A 14 0.82 7.46 -7.23
N TYR A 15 0.02 8.00 -6.30
CA TYR A 15 -0.17 9.42 -6.16
C TYR A 15 0.38 9.94 -4.83
N SER A 16 1.26 10.93 -4.93
CA SER A 16 1.82 11.68 -3.82
C SER A 16 1.87 13.16 -4.21
N GLY A 17 0.87 13.93 -3.74
CA GLY A 17 0.63 15.32 -4.17
C GLY A 17 1.48 16.38 -3.48
N PHE A 18 2.56 16.00 -2.80
CA PHE A 18 3.41 16.93 -2.05
C PHE A 18 4.18 17.87 -2.97
N ARG A 19 4.27 19.14 -2.58
CA ARG A 19 5.02 20.21 -3.25
C ARG A 19 6.35 20.44 -2.53
N ASP A 20 7.22 21.25 -3.12
CA ASP A 20 8.48 21.66 -2.48
C ASP A 20 8.22 22.19 -1.07
N GLY A 21 8.96 21.67 -0.08
CA GLY A 21 8.81 21.97 1.33
C GLY A 21 7.66 21.26 2.05
N GLN A 22 6.85 20.48 1.35
CA GLN A 22 5.81 19.64 1.94
C GLN A 22 6.28 18.20 2.06
N SER A 23 6.01 17.55 3.17
CA SER A 23 6.22 16.11 3.36
C SER A 23 5.45 15.62 4.60
N PRO A 24 5.21 14.31 4.71
CA PRO A 24 4.69 13.71 5.94
C PRO A 24 5.59 14.02 7.15
N ASP A 25 6.92 14.00 6.96
CA ASP A 25 7.90 14.22 8.03
C ASP A 25 7.89 15.65 8.57
N THR A 26 7.62 16.63 7.71
CA THR A 26 7.49 18.04 8.14
C THR A 26 6.11 18.38 8.67
N GLY A 27 5.11 17.51 8.48
CA GLY A 27 3.71 17.77 8.81
C GLY A 27 3.04 18.83 7.93
N LEU A 28 3.68 19.23 6.82
CA LEU A 28 3.14 20.16 5.85
C LEU A 28 2.53 19.39 4.68
N PHE A 29 1.22 19.39 4.61
CA PHE A 29 0.45 18.61 3.64
C PHE A 29 -0.14 19.49 2.53
N PRO A 30 -0.31 18.96 1.30
CA PRO A 30 -1.01 19.64 0.21
C PRO A 30 -2.41 20.11 0.64
N SER A 31 -2.82 21.29 0.17
CA SER A 31 -4.20 21.75 0.37
C SER A 31 -5.18 21.01 -0.54
N LYS A 32 -6.50 21.09 -0.25
CA LYS A 32 -7.53 20.53 -1.13
C LYS A 32 -7.48 21.11 -2.54
N GLU A 33 -7.17 22.40 -2.68
CA GLU A 33 -7.06 23.07 -3.96
C GLU A 33 -5.88 22.53 -4.78
N GLN A 34 -4.73 22.26 -4.13
CA GLN A 34 -3.58 21.63 -4.76
C GLN A 34 -3.91 20.22 -5.24
N ILE A 35 -4.56 19.43 -4.39
CA ILE A 35 -5.01 18.06 -4.74
C ILE A 35 -6.03 18.11 -5.88
N ALA A 36 -7.02 18.99 -5.83
CA ALA A 36 -8.02 19.13 -6.89
C ALA A 36 -7.37 19.49 -8.23
N SER A 37 -6.35 20.34 -8.22
CA SER A 37 -5.58 20.68 -9.43
C SER A 37 -4.83 19.47 -9.99
N ASP A 38 -4.26 18.62 -9.15
CA ASP A 38 -3.58 17.39 -9.57
C ASP A 38 -4.59 16.39 -10.14
N LEU A 39 -5.70 16.18 -9.44
CA LEU A 39 -6.72 15.23 -9.88
C LEU A 39 -7.31 15.63 -11.22
N ALA A 40 -7.51 16.94 -11.48
CA ALA A 40 -7.93 17.44 -12.77
C ALA A 40 -6.94 17.14 -13.91
N LEU A 41 -5.62 17.10 -13.61
CA LEU A 41 -4.59 16.70 -14.59
C LEU A 41 -4.58 15.19 -14.85
N LEU A 42 -4.93 14.40 -13.85
CA LEU A 42 -4.96 12.95 -13.92
C LEU A 42 -6.26 12.41 -14.54
N GLU A 43 -7.35 13.19 -14.45
CA GLU A 43 -8.65 12.81 -14.97
C GLU A 43 -8.60 12.49 -16.47
N GLY A 44 -9.32 11.45 -16.86
CA GLY A 44 -9.34 11.00 -18.25
C GLY A 44 -8.18 10.10 -18.66
N ARG A 45 -7.07 10.08 -17.91
CA ARG A 45 -5.92 9.18 -18.15
C ARG A 45 -5.86 8.03 -17.15
N TRP A 46 -6.19 8.31 -15.90
CA TRP A 46 -6.11 7.38 -14.78
C TRP A 46 -7.48 7.20 -14.16
N LYS A 47 -7.78 5.98 -13.74
CA LYS A 47 -9.05 5.61 -13.10
C LYS A 47 -8.87 5.21 -11.64
N ALA A 48 -7.64 4.93 -11.23
CA ALA A 48 -7.36 4.56 -9.86
C ALA A 48 -6.08 5.24 -9.35
N LEU A 49 -6.09 5.55 -8.07
CA LEU A 49 -4.97 6.12 -7.33
C LEU A 49 -4.53 5.14 -6.25
N ARG A 50 -3.21 4.98 -6.07
CA ARG A 50 -2.66 4.34 -4.89
C ARG A 50 -2.19 5.41 -3.91
N LEU A 51 -2.66 5.33 -2.66
CA LEU A 51 -2.24 6.15 -1.52
C LEU A 51 -1.47 5.30 -0.52
N TYR A 52 -0.57 5.90 0.27
CA TYR A 52 0.41 5.18 1.07
C TYR A 52 0.14 5.16 2.57
N ALA A 53 -0.66 6.09 3.08
CA ALA A 53 -0.95 6.25 4.50
C ALA A 53 -2.36 6.79 4.72
N CYS A 54 -2.91 6.59 5.91
CA CYS A 54 -4.14 7.24 6.35
C CYS A 54 -3.83 8.56 7.07
N ASP A 55 -3.14 9.45 6.37
CA ASP A 55 -2.73 10.76 6.84
C ASP A 55 -3.60 11.89 6.27
N LEU A 56 -3.28 13.14 6.59
CA LEU A 56 -4.03 14.30 6.12
C LEU A 56 -4.01 14.47 4.59
N HIS A 57 -2.96 13.98 3.89
CA HIS A 57 -2.92 13.95 2.43
C HIS A 57 -4.03 13.05 1.89
N SER A 58 -4.05 11.79 2.32
CA SER A 58 -5.03 10.81 1.85
C SER A 58 -6.45 11.18 2.24
N GLN A 59 -6.64 11.74 3.45
CA GLN A 59 -7.95 12.27 3.86
C GLN A 59 -8.46 13.31 2.86
N ARG A 60 -7.63 14.30 2.51
CA ARG A 60 -8.00 15.36 1.56
C ARG A 60 -8.25 14.82 0.15
N VAL A 61 -7.49 13.80 -0.27
CA VAL A 61 -7.72 13.13 -1.57
C VAL A 61 -9.13 12.51 -1.61
N LEU A 62 -9.48 11.74 -0.59
CA LEU A 62 -10.80 11.11 -0.49
C LEU A 62 -11.92 12.17 -0.43
N GLU A 63 -11.72 13.22 0.37
CA GLU A 63 -12.68 14.33 0.47
C GLU A 63 -12.86 15.07 -0.88
N VAL A 64 -11.80 15.35 -1.61
CA VAL A 64 -11.88 16.03 -2.93
C VAL A 64 -12.59 15.14 -3.95
N ILE A 65 -12.30 13.84 -3.99
CA ILE A 65 -12.96 12.89 -4.89
C ILE A 65 -14.48 12.86 -4.58
N ASP A 66 -14.85 12.78 -3.31
CA ASP A 66 -16.24 12.72 -2.86
C ASP A 66 -16.98 14.03 -3.12
N GLU A 67 -16.43 15.17 -2.66
CA GLU A 67 -17.03 16.51 -2.77
C GLU A 67 -17.25 16.94 -4.22
N GLN A 68 -16.33 16.57 -5.13
CA GLN A 68 -16.38 16.92 -6.55
C GLN A 68 -16.96 15.82 -7.44
N ASN A 69 -17.35 14.68 -6.84
CA ASN A 69 -17.89 13.51 -7.53
C ASN A 69 -16.99 13.07 -8.70
N LEU A 70 -15.66 12.99 -8.46
CA LEU A 70 -14.69 12.58 -9.46
C LEU A 70 -14.72 11.06 -9.68
N ASP A 71 -14.48 10.62 -10.92
CA ASP A 71 -14.46 9.19 -11.29
C ASP A 71 -13.08 8.56 -11.01
N PHE A 72 -12.66 8.60 -9.74
CA PHE A 72 -11.47 7.90 -9.26
C PHE A 72 -11.82 6.81 -8.25
N ARG A 73 -11.08 5.70 -8.36
CA ARG A 73 -11.06 4.65 -7.34
C ARG A 73 -9.73 4.70 -6.59
N VAL A 74 -9.71 4.23 -5.37
CA VAL A 74 -8.53 4.34 -4.51
C VAL A 74 -8.13 2.99 -3.94
N MET A 75 -6.84 2.64 -4.08
CA MET A 75 -6.17 1.71 -3.19
C MET A 75 -5.65 2.52 -2.00
N LEU A 76 -6.29 2.33 -0.85
CA LEU A 76 -5.92 3.02 0.38
C LEU A 76 -4.84 2.24 1.12
N GLY A 77 -3.65 2.82 1.28
CA GLY A 77 -2.57 2.25 2.08
C GLY A 77 -2.65 2.69 3.54
N ALA A 78 -2.27 1.79 4.44
CA ALA A 78 -1.92 2.11 5.82
C ALA A 78 -0.40 2.10 5.95
N TYR A 79 0.22 3.17 6.44
CA TYR A 79 1.64 3.18 6.75
C TYR A 79 1.89 2.61 8.14
N ILE A 80 2.68 1.54 8.21
CA ILE A 80 3.06 0.90 9.47
C ILE A 80 4.54 1.13 9.76
N GLY A 81 4.85 1.65 10.95
CA GLY A 81 6.21 1.88 11.41
C GLY A 81 6.83 0.64 12.04
N ALA A 82 8.17 0.68 12.26
CA ALA A 82 8.94 -0.44 12.78
C ALA A 82 8.38 -0.98 14.12
N GLU A 83 8.18 -2.30 14.17
CA GLU A 83 7.90 -3.05 15.41
C GLU A 83 9.11 -3.88 15.85
N GLN A 84 10.09 -4.01 14.97
CA GLN A 84 11.36 -4.67 15.21
C GLN A 84 12.51 -3.78 14.70
N SER A 85 13.66 -3.86 15.37
CA SER A 85 14.90 -3.32 14.80
C SER A 85 15.37 -4.20 13.66
N ASN A 86 15.93 -3.58 12.63
CA ASN A 86 16.50 -4.27 11.47
C ASN A 86 17.99 -3.95 11.34
N PRO A 87 18.88 -4.75 11.94
CA PRO A 87 20.33 -4.53 11.87
C PRO A 87 20.90 -4.71 10.47
N GLU A 88 20.17 -5.38 9.57
CA GLU A 88 20.57 -5.59 8.17
C GLU A 88 20.22 -4.39 7.26
N CYS A 89 19.45 -3.42 7.77
CA CYS A 89 19.08 -2.23 7.02
C CYS A 89 20.30 -1.31 6.81
N PRO A 90 20.69 -1.00 5.55
CA PRO A 90 21.92 -0.25 5.25
C PRO A 90 21.94 1.21 5.77
N TRP A 91 20.77 1.78 6.05
CA TRP A 91 20.61 3.16 6.52
C TRP A 91 20.26 3.27 8.01
N GLY A 92 20.41 2.17 8.73
CA GLY A 92 20.21 2.13 10.19
C GLY A 92 18.72 2.08 10.57
N ALA A 93 18.34 1.01 11.22
CA ALA A 93 16.97 0.80 11.70
C ALA A 93 17.00 0.16 13.09
N GLU A 94 17.86 0.69 13.96
CA GLU A 94 17.94 0.28 15.35
C GLU A 94 17.11 1.24 16.21
N TYR A 95 16.15 0.69 16.93
CA TYR A 95 15.22 1.48 17.73
C TYR A 95 15.17 0.98 19.18
N PRO A 96 15.08 1.90 20.15
CA PRO A 96 14.79 1.54 21.53
C PRO A 96 13.45 0.78 21.63
N SER A 97 13.38 -0.21 22.52
CA SER A 97 12.16 -1.04 22.70
C SER A 97 10.91 -0.21 23.01
N GLN A 98 11.06 0.96 23.63
CA GLN A 98 9.96 1.88 23.91
C GLN A 98 9.41 2.50 22.61
N VAL A 99 10.27 2.81 21.63
CA VAL A 99 9.87 3.33 20.33
C VAL A 99 9.10 2.26 19.55
N LEU A 100 9.61 1.02 19.52
CA LEU A 100 8.94 -0.10 18.85
C LEU A 100 7.54 -0.36 19.43
N LYS A 101 7.39 -0.33 20.75
CA LYS A 101 6.09 -0.46 21.42
C LYS A 101 5.13 0.70 21.08
N ALA A 102 5.65 1.91 20.97
CA ALA A 102 4.86 3.08 20.59
C ALA A 102 4.44 2.99 19.12
N ASN A 103 5.33 2.51 18.24
CA ASN A 103 5.00 2.26 16.84
C ASN A 103 3.88 1.22 16.69
N LYS A 104 3.97 0.10 17.41
CA LYS A 104 2.92 -0.93 17.35
C LYS A 104 1.53 -0.37 17.68
N ARG A 105 1.42 0.51 18.67
CA ARG A 105 0.14 1.18 18.98
C ARG A 105 -0.30 2.10 17.84
N ARG A 106 0.61 2.91 17.29
CA ARG A 106 0.32 3.78 16.14
C ARG A 106 -0.08 2.99 14.91
N ASN A 107 0.54 1.83 14.66
CA ASN A 107 0.17 0.93 13.57
C ASN A 107 -1.28 0.43 13.74
N GLN A 108 -1.66 0.03 14.94
CA GLN A 108 -3.05 -0.38 15.25
C GLN A 108 -4.05 0.77 15.02
N GLU A 109 -3.71 1.99 15.40
CA GLU A 109 -4.51 3.19 15.17
C GLU A 109 -4.61 3.52 13.67
N GLU A 110 -3.52 3.35 12.92
CA GLU A 110 -3.48 3.54 11.47
C GLU A 110 -4.37 2.53 10.74
N ILE A 111 -4.28 1.26 11.10
CA ILE A 111 -5.11 0.17 10.56
C ILE A 111 -6.60 0.40 10.89
N ALA A 112 -6.92 0.83 12.11
CA ALA A 112 -8.29 1.17 12.49
C ALA A 112 -8.83 2.37 11.68
N ARG A 113 -7.99 3.37 11.41
CA ARG A 113 -8.33 4.53 10.56
C ARG A 113 -8.55 4.12 9.10
N ALA A 114 -7.72 3.19 8.58
CA ALA A 114 -7.93 2.64 7.24
C ALA A 114 -9.30 1.96 7.12
N ALA A 115 -9.70 1.18 8.14
CA ALA A 115 -11.02 0.57 8.19
C ALA A 115 -12.15 1.62 8.27
N GLU A 116 -12.00 2.65 9.09
CA GLU A 116 -12.95 3.75 9.19
C GLU A 116 -13.18 4.44 7.84
N TRP A 117 -12.09 4.77 7.13
CA TRP A 117 -12.18 5.47 5.85
C TRP A 117 -12.69 4.57 4.72
N ALA A 118 -12.33 3.31 4.69
CA ALA A 118 -12.88 2.35 3.74
C ALA A 118 -14.41 2.24 3.89
N ASN A 119 -14.92 2.20 5.13
CA ASN A 119 -16.35 2.20 5.42
C ASN A 119 -17.03 3.55 5.13
N ARG A 120 -16.31 4.66 5.32
CA ARG A 120 -16.85 6.02 5.06
C ARG A 120 -16.95 6.31 3.56
N TYR A 121 -16.03 5.78 2.76
CA TYR A 121 -15.93 6.02 1.32
C TYR A 121 -16.04 4.73 0.49
N PRO A 122 -17.10 3.90 0.68
CA PRO A 122 -17.18 2.58 0.04
C PRO A 122 -17.31 2.65 -1.48
N ALA A 123 -17.79 3.79 -2.01
CA ALA A 123 -17.86 4.03 -3.45
C ALA A 123 -16.53 4.48 -4.06
N ILE A 124 -15.53 4.84 -3.25
CA ILE A 124 -14.23 5.36 -3.69
C ILE A 124 -13.11 4.35 -3.41
N VAL A 125 -13.08 3.77 -2.21
CA VAL A 125 -12.04 2.82 -1.82
C VAL A 125 -12.35 1.43 -2.39
N ASP A 126 -11.53 0.96 -3.32
CA ASP A 126 -11.64 -0.35 -3.98
C ASP A 126 -10.90 -1.47 -3.24
N VAL A 127 -9.78 -1.12 -2.58
CA VAL A 127 -8.93 -2.08 -1.89
C VAL A 127 -8.14 -1.37 -0.78
N VAL A 128 -7.83 -2.09 0.30
CA VAL A 128 -7.02 -1.58 1.40
C VAL A 128 -5.74 -2.40 1.52
N SER A 129 -4.58 -1.70 1.61
CA SER A 129 -3.29 -2.33 1.91
C SER A 129 -2.91 -2.14 3.37
N ALA A 130 -2.61 -3.24 4.07
CA ALA A 130 -2.23 -3.27 5.48
C ALA A 130 -0.77 -2.86 5.75
N GLY A 131 -0.09 -2.26 4.78
CA GLY A 131 1.29 -1.81 4.89
C GLY A 131 1.97 -1.70 3.53
N ASN A 132 3.23 -1.28 3.57
CA ASN A 132 4.09 -1.10 2.41
C ASN A 132 5.54 -1.45 2.74
N GLU A 133 6.12 -2.45 2.05
CA GLU A 133 7.54 -2.85 2.16
C GLU A 133 8.06 -2.97 3.61
N ALA A 134 7.23 -3.49 4.50
CA ALA A 134 7.55 -3.59 5.92
C ALA A 134 8.17 -4.94 6.32
N THR A 135 8.43 -5.85 5.35
CA THR A 135 9.01 -7.16 5.62
C THR A 135 10.30 -7.45 4.85
N VAL A 136 10.72 -6.57 3.94
CA VAL A 136 12.00 -6.72 3.20
C VAL A 136 13.20 -6.48 4.12
N ASP A 137 14.33 -7.11 3.78
CA ASP A 137 15.52 -7.08 4.63
C ASP A 137 16.23 -5.70 4.67
N TRP A 138 15.94 -4.81 3.73
CA TRP A 138 16.49 -3.45 3.68
C TRP A 138 15.54 -2.37 4.26
N THR A 139 14.38 -2.75 4.80
CA THR A 139 13.43 -1.77 5.35
C THR A 139 13.90 -1.21 6.70
N ASP A 140 13.67 0.08 6.93
CA ASP A 140 13.89 0.73 8.22
C ASP A 140 12.66 0.64 9.16
N HIS A 141 11.55 0.14 8.65
CA HIS A 141 10.29 -0.04 9.39
C HIS A 141 9.84 -1.49 9.45
N LEU A 142 10.76 -2.39 9.82
CA LEU A 142 10.52 -3.83 9.85
C LEU A 142 9.38 -4.21 10.81
N VAL A 143 8.46 -5.02 10.27
CA VAL A 143 7.34 -5.62 10.99
C VAL A 143 7.35 -7.12 10.76
N SER A 144 6.99 -7.93 11.76
CA SER A 144 6.91 -9.37 11.57
C SER A 144 5.72 -9.76 10.68
N VAL A 145 5.85 -10.90 10.00
CA VAL A 145 4.77 -11.43 9.15
C VAL A 145 3.50 -11.68 9.98
N GLU A 146 3.66 -12.14 11.21
CA GLU A 146 2.55 -12.37 12.16
C GLU A 146 1.81 -11.05 12.49
N SER A 147 2.53 -9.95 12.70
CA SER A 147 1.89 -8.65 12.92
C SER A 147 1.14 -8.17 11.67
N VAL A 148 1.69 -8.41 10.47
CA VAL A 148 0.98 -8.09 9.20
C VAL A 148 -0.29 -8.93 9.08
N ILE A 149 -0.24 -10.22 9.42
CA ILE A 149 -1.43 -11.11 9.44
C ILE A 149 -2.50 -10.54 10.39
N ASP A 150 -2.11 -10.15 11.60
CA ASP A 150 -3.04 -9.55 12.58
C ASP A 150 -3.73 -8.30 12.01
N TYR A 151 -3.00 -7.46 11.27
CA TYR A 151 -3.52 -6.24 10.64
C TYR A 151 -4.47 -6.54 9.47
N VAL A 152 -4.10 -7.49 8.62
CA VAL A 152 -4.95 -7.96 7.52
C VAL A 152 -6.24 -8.56 8.07
N ASP A 153 -6.17 -9.45 9.07
CA ASP A 153 -7.33 -10.09 9.68
C ASP A 153 -8.24 -9.07 10.38
N PHE A 154 -7.65 -8.04 11.02
CA PHE A 154 -8.42 -6.93 11.57
C PHE A 154 -9.22 -6.21 10.47
N LEU A 155 -8.57 -5.82 9.38
CA LEU A 155 -9.24 -5.15 8.26
C LEU A 155 -10.34 -6.03 7.69
N LYS A 156 -10.08 -7.27 7.35
CA LYS A 156 -11.07 -8.22 6.79
C LYS A 156 -12.29 -8.45 7.69
N LYS A 157 -12.14 -8.26 8.98
CA LYS A 157 -13.25 -8.34 9.93
C LYS A 157 -14.13 -7.07 9.95
N HIS A 158 -13.57 -5.92 9.55
CA HIS A 158 -14.22 -4.63 9.76
C HIS A 158 -14.63 -3.91 8.45
N ILE A 159 -14.18 -4.38 7.28
CA ILE A 159 -14.50 -3.79 5.98
C ILE A 159 -14.96 -4.85 4.97
N GLU A 160 -15.68 -4.41 3.94
CA GLU A 160 -16.12 -5.26 2.84
C GLU A 160 -15.14 -5.25 1.64
N GLN A 161 -14.27 -4.24 1.56
CA GLN A 161 -13.28 -4.12 0.49
C GLN A 161 -12.23 -5.21 0.60
N PRO A 162 -11.69 -5.70 -0.54
CA PRO A 162 -10.55 -6.60 -0.56
C PRO A 162 -9.35 -6.02 0.18
N VAL A 163 -8.63 -6.88 0.90
CA VAL A 163 -7.45 -6.51 1.70
C VAL A 163 -6.21 -7.17 1.13
N THR A 164 -5.13 -6.40 1.05
CA THR A 164 -3.81 -6.85 0.61
C THR A 164 -2.71 -6.30 1.52
N PHE A 165 -1.48 -6.64 1.18
CA PHE A 165 -0.25 -6.05 1.68
C PHE A 165 0.66 -5.75 0.49
N CYS A 166 1.11 -4.50 0.35
CA CYS A 166 2.01 -4.11 -0.74
C CYS A 166 3.46 -4.41 -0.36
N GLU A 167 4.12 -5.29 -1.11
CA GLU A 167 5.48 -5.71 -0.80
C GLU A 167 6.28 -5.97 -2.07
N ASN A 168 7.61 -5.92 -1.97
CA ASN A 168 8.48 -6.38 -3.04
C ASN A 168 8.12 -7.82 -3.45
N TYR A 169 8.31 -8.17 -4.73
CA TYR A 169 7.93 -9.49 -5.25
C TYR A 169 8.69 -10.65 -4.56
N VAL A 170 9.93 -10.41 -4.11
CA VAL A 170 10.79 -11.46 -3.52
C VAL A 170 10.20 -12.08 -2.24
N PRO A 171 9.73 -11.34 -1.23
CA PRO A 171 9.06 -11.92 -0.07
C PRO A 171 7.85 -12.79 -0.42
N TRP A 172 7.11 -12.48 -1.48
CA TRP A 172 5.98 -13.29 -1.94
C TRP A 172 6.39 -14.66 -2.52
N LEU A 173 7.68 -14.84 -2.81
CA LEU A 173 8.22 -16.13 -3.27
C LEU A 173 8.62 -17.09 -2.11
N GLY A 174 8.28 -16.76 -0.87
CA GLY A 174 8.57 -17.64 0.29
C GLY A 174 8.29 -17.00 1.64
N LYS A 175 8.91 -15.87 1.97
CA LYS A 175 8.81 -15.23 3.30
C LYS A 175 7.36 -14.95 3.73
N LEU A 176 6.48 -14.64 2.77
CA LEU A 176 5.08 -14.28 3.00
C LEU A 176 4.10 -15.46 2.78
N ASP A 177 4.57 -16.69 2.64
CA ASP A 177 3.69 -17.86 2.42
C ASP A 177 2.59 -17.95 3.50
N ALA A 178 2.92 -17.63 4.76
CA ALA A 178 1.96 -17.64 5.86
C ALA A 178 0.89 -16.52 5.74
N LEU A 179 1.20 -15.42 5.05
CA LEU A 179 0.27 -14.30 4.83
C LEU A 179 -0.70 -14.58 3.67
N VAL A 180 -0.30 -15.37 2.68
CA VAL A 180 -1.09 -15.60 1.45
C VAL A 180 -2.54 -16.05 1.72
N PRO A 181 -2.84 -16.95 2.67
CA PRO A 181 -4.23 -17.34 2.95
C PRO A 181 -5.09 -16.20 3.52
N HIS A 182 -4.47 -15.18 4.10
CA HIS A 182 -5.16 -14.07 4.77
C HIS A 182 -5.53 -12.94 3.82
N VAL A 183 -4.72 -12.66 2.79
CA VAL A 183 -5.00 -11.60 1.81
C VAL A 183 -5.99 -12.05 0.73
N ASP A 184 -6.74 -11.11 0.17
CA ASP A 184 -7.67 -11.38 -0.94
C ASP A 184 -6.96 -11.37 -2.30
N LEU A 185 -5.92 -10.57 -2.42
CA LEU A 185 -5.05 -10.47 -3.59
C LEU A 185 -3.62 -10.17 -3.16
N ILE A 186 -2.66 -10.39 -4.06
CA ILE A 186 -1.24 -10.11 -3.84
C ILE A 186 -0.85 -8.84 -4.58
N ALA A 187 -0.26 -7.88 -3.88
CA ALA A 187 0.23 -6.63 -4.44
C ALA A 187 1.77 -6.61 -4.42
N ILE A 188 2.38 -6.60 -5.61
CA ILE A 188 3.83 -6.68 -5.76
C ILE A 188 4.44 -5.37 -6.21
N HIS A 189 5.63 -5.08 -5.69
CA HIS A 189 6.53 -4.09 -6.25
C HIS A 189 7.61 -4.77 -7.08
N THR A 190 7.94 -4.15 -8.20
CA THR A 190 9.05 -4.54 -9.05
C THR A 190 9.71 -3.29 -9.61
N TYR A 191 10.99 -3.12 -9.31
CA TYR A 191 11.74 -1.89 -9.61
C TYR A 191 12.97 -2.22 -10.48
N PRO A 192 12.82 -2.38 -11.80
CA PRO A 192 13.93 -2.77 -12.69
C PRO A 192 15.16 -1.89 -12.54
N VAL A 193 14.99 -0.58 -12.31
CA VAL A 193 16.12 0.36 -12.15
C VAL A 193 16.98 0.02 -10.92
N TRP A 194 16.37 -0.34 -9.81
CA TRP A 194 17.08 -0.75 -8.60
C TRP A 194 17.79 -2.09 -8.75
N GLU A 195 17.33 -2.93 -9.69
CA GLU A 195 17.93 -4.21 -10.05
C GLU A 195 18.89 -4.08 -11.25
N TYR A 196 19.37 -2.86 -11.50
CA TYR A 196 20.36 -2.54 -12.56
C TYR A 196 19.92 -2.97 -13.98
N LYS A 197 18.61 -2.98 -14.25
CA LYS A 197 18.07 -3.27 -15.58
C LYS A 197 18.03 -2.01 -16.43
N THR A 198 18.35 -2.17 -17.71
CA THR A 198 18.18 -1.11 -18.71
C THR A 198 16.70 -0.90 -19.03
N ALA A 199 16.36 0.24 -19.64
CA ALA A 199 14.98 0.52 -20.09
C ALA A 199 14.44 -0.57 -21.04
N GLN A 200 15.32 -1.16 -21.89
CA GLN A 200 14.99 -2.23 -22.81
C GLN A 200 14.65 -3.55 -22.11
N GLU A 201 15.27 -3.81 -20.96
CA GLU A 201 15.07 -5.02 -20.17
C GLU A 201 13.91 -4.89 -19.17
N ALA A 202 13.51 -3.66 -18.85
CA ALA A 202 12.60 -3.37 -17.74
C ALA A 202 11.24 -4.11 -17.85
N LEU A 203 10.65 -4.13 -19.05
CA LEU A 203 9.37 -4.81 -19.26
C LEU A 203 9.47 -6.31 -19.06
N ALA A 204 10.47 -6.95 -19.67
CA ALA A 204 10.69 -8.39 -19.54
C ALA A 204 11.00 -8.80 -18.11
N TYR A 205 11.78 -7.98 -17.39
CA TYR A 205 12.08 -8.19 -15.97
C TYR A 205 10.82 -8.09 -15.11
N THR A 206 10.01 -7.05 -15.29
CA THR A 206 8.75 -6.88 -14.57
C THR A 206 7.78 -8.04 -14.83
N GLN A 207 7.68 -8.47 -16.10
CA GLN A 207 6.84 -9.59 -16.48
C GLN A 207 7.31 -10.90 -15.82
N ALA A 208 8.62 -11.17 -15.81
CA ALA A 208 9.17 -12.37 -15.18
C ALA A 208 8.90 -12.41 -13.66
N ASN A 209 9.01 -11.26 -12.97
CA ASN A 209 8.70 -11.18 -11.55
C ASN A 209 7.20 -11.41 -11.27
N TYR A 210 6.32 -10.86 -12.11
CA TYR A 210 4.88 -11.11 -12.03
C TYR A 210 4.55 -12.59 -12.27
N GLU A 211 5.13 -13.19 -13.31
CA GLU A 211 4.91 -14.60 -13.65
C GLU A 211 5.39 -15.52 -12.52
N ALA A 212 6.56 -15.26 -11.94
CA ALA A 212 7.08 -16.06 -10.82
C ALA A 212 6.14 -16.07 -9.61
N VAL A 213 5.57 -14.92 -9.24
CA VAL A 213 4.60 -14.84 -8.13
C VAL A 213 3.28 -15.50 -8.52
N SER A 214 2.82 -15.31 -9.76
CA SER A 214 1.58 -15.90 -10.26
C SER A 214 1.64 -17.43 -10.33
N GLU A 215 2.77 -17.99 -10.78
CA GLU A 215 3.00 -19.44 -10.81
C GLU A 215 3.03 -20.05 -9.41
N ARG A 216 3.60 -19.32 -8.43
CA ARG A 216 3.63 -19.78 -7.04
C ARG A 216 2.26 -19.73 -6.36
N HIS A 217 1.43 -18.73 -6.72
CA HIS A 217 0.13 -18.48 -6.09
C HIS A 217 -0.99 -18.42 -7.14
N PRO A 218 -1.28 -19.55 -7.85
CA PRO A 218 -2.17 -19.55 -9.00
C PRO A 218 -3.63 -19.21 -8.66
N ASP A 219 -4.01 -19.33 -7.39
CA ASP A 219 -5.37 -19.03 -6.90
C ASP A 219 -5.53 -17.57 -6.45
N LYS A 220 -4.48 -16.74 -6.58
CA LYS A 220 -4.51 -15.32 -6.18
C LYS A 220 -4.42 -14.41 -7.39
N GLN A 221 -5.24 -13.36 -7.39
CA GLN A 221 -5.01 -12.25 -8.29
C GLN A 221 -3.73 -11.51 -7.88
N ILE A 222 -2.86 -11.24 -8.86
CA ILE A 222 -1.65 -10.45 -8.65
C ILE A 222 -1.85 -9.08 -9.28
N ILE A 223 -1.46 -8.03 -8.56
CA ILE A 223 -1.39 -6.67 -9.08
C ILE A 223 0.01 -6.09 -8.87
N ILE A 224 0.44 -5.26 -9.81
CA ILE A 224 1.69 -4.48 -9.69
C ILE A 224 1.31 -3.11 -9.15
N THR A 225 2.05 -2.65 -8.10
CA THR A 225 1.75 -1.40 -7.37
C THR A 225 2.97 -0.52 -7.20
#